data_62c5090518377715771d295240d26264
#
_entry.id   62c5090518377715771d295240d26264
#
_cell.length_a   1.000
_cell.length_b   1.000
_cell.length_c   1.000
_cell.angle_alpha   90.00
_cell.angle_beta   90.00
_cell.angle_gamma   90.00
#
_symmetry.space_group_name_H-M   'P 1'
#
loop_
_entity.id
_entity.type
_entity.pdbx_description
1 polymer ?
#
loop_
_entity_poly.entity_id
_entity_poly.type
_entity_poly.pdbx_seq_one_letter_code
_entity_poly.pdbx_strand_id
1 'polypeptide(L)'
;MSQQTMFNTASFRAETSPIRAKIIGVGGAGCSLVDGLHFDGFDSVRAVAMDIDATNLSESMASEKVTLGRRLTHGMGTGGEPSVGRKAADEDRTTIRKHLDGVDLVFLLAGLGGGTGG
;
A
#
# COMPACT_ATOMS: atom_id res chain seq x y z
N MET A 1 -17.66 22.29 -13.71
CA MET A 1 -17.53 21.74 -13.79
C MET A 1 -17.42 21.61 -13.79
N SER A 2 -17.53 21.87 -14.27
CA SER A 2 -17.51 21.39 -14.52
C SER A 2 -17.78 20.69 -14.70
N GLN A 3 -18.11 20.57 -15.00
CA GLN A 3 -18.31 19.63 -15.21
C GLN A 3 -18.14 19.26 -16.12
N GLN A 4 -17.75 19.63 -16.84
CA GLN A 4 -17.39 19.00 -17.65
C GLN A 4 -16.25 18.92 -17.92
N THR A 5 -15.62 19.39 -17.80
CA THR A 5 -14.62 18.81 -17.99
C THR A 5 -14.20 18.01 -17.25
N MET A 6 -14.55 17.94 -16.69
CA MET A 6 -14.34 16.92 -16.25
C MET A 6 -15.03 16.02 -16.49
N PHE A 7 -15.30 16.26 -17.27
CA PHE A 7 -15.87 15.47 -17.74
C PHE A 7 -16.11 14.44 -17.79
N ASN A 8 -16.19 14.54 -17.23
CA ASN A 8 -16.49 13.42 -18.03
C ASN A 8 -15.98 12.10 -17.54
N THR A 9 -15.15 12.09 -16.49
CA THR A 9 -14.68 10.87 -15.86
C THR A 9 -15.86 10.05 -15.34
N ALA A 10 -16.83 10.71 -14.74
CA ALA A 10 -18.01 10.02 -14.23
C ALA A 10 -18.82 9.38 -15.33
N SER A 11 -19.00 10.08 -16.45
CA SER A 11 -19.73 9.52 -17.59
C SER A 11 -19.02 8.33 -18.18
N PHE A 12 -17.70 8.41 -18.26
CA PHE A 12 -16.90 7.30 -18.76
C PHE A 12 -17.10 6.05 -17.90
N ARG A 13 -17.10 6.24 -16.58
CA ARG A 13 -17.29 5.11 -15.66
C ARG A 13 -18.65 4.47 -15.78
N ALA A 14 -19.66 5.24 -16.12
CA ALA A 14 -21.00 4.71 -16.28
C ALA A 14 -21.08 3.72 -17.44
N GLU A 15 -20.18 3.86 -18.42
CA GLU A 15 -20.20 3.03 -19.62
C GLU A 15 -19.25 1.85 -19.54
N THR A 16 -18.37 1.82 -18.55
CA THR A 16 -17.37 0.77 -18.42
C THR A 16 -17.38 0.22 -17.00
N SER A 17 -16.71 -0.91 -16.83
CA SER A 17 -16.52 -1.45 -15.49
C SER A 17 -15.72 -0.47 -14.64
N PRO A 18 -16.07 -0.35 -13.36
CA PRO A 18 -15.30 0.52 -12.46
C PRO A 18 -13.84 0.11 -12.42
N ILE A 19 -12.97 1.11 -12.33
CA ILE A 19 -11.55 0.85 -12.14
C ILE A 19 -11.35 0.36 -10.71
N ARG A 20 -10.67 -0.76 -10.57
CA ARG A 20 -10.33 -1.30 -9.26
C ARG A 20 -8.97 -0.77 -8.85
N ALA A 21 -8.98 0.11 -7.86
CA ALA A 21 -7.76 0.77 -7.40
C ALA A 21 -7.41 0.32 -5.99
N LYS A 22 -6.11 0.25 -5.73
CA LYS A 22 -5.57 -0.05 -4.40
C LYS A 22 -4.51 0.96 -4.05
N ILE A 23 -4.43 1.28 -2.76
CA ILE A 23 -3.34 2.09 -2.23
C ILE A 23 -2.51 1.17 -1.35
N ILE A 24 -1.22 1.10 -1.61
CA ILE A 24 -0.31 0.25 -0.84
C ILE A 24 0.73 1.15 -0.19
N GLY A 25 0.73 1.18 1.13
CA GLY A 25 1.75 1.88 1.90
C GLY A 25 2.81 0.89 2.34
N VAL A 26 4.07 1.21 2.08
CA VAL A 26 5.20 0.34 2.38
C VAL A 26 6.13 1.02 3.37
N GLY A 27 6.43 0.35 4.46
CA GLY A 27 7.28 0.88 5.51
C GLY A 27 6.56 1.87 6.40
N GLY A 28 7.26 2.39 7.40
CA GLY A 28 6.65 3.30 8.37
C GLY A 28 6.06 4.54 7.74
N ALA A 29 6.81 5.21 6.88
CA ALA A 29 6.34 6.43 6.24
C ALA A 29 5.16 6.15 5.30
N GLY A 30 5.24 5.09 4.52
CA GLY A 30 4.15 4.71 3.61
C GLY A 30 2.88 4.36 4.35
N CYS A 31 2.98 3.62 5.44
CA CYS A 31 1.83 3.26 6.24
C CYS A 31 1.20 4.48 6.89
N SER A 32 2.02 5.43 7.35
CA SER A 32 1.50 6.68 7.91
C SER A 32 0.75 7.50 6.87
N LEU A 33 1.24 7.52 5.63
CA LEU A 33 0.54 8.23 4.55
C LEU A 33 -0.82 7.57 4.26
N VAL A 34 -0.87 6.25 4.26
CA VAL A 34 -2.13 5.54 4.07
C VAL A 34 -3.13 5.91 5.17
N ASP A 35 -2.67 5.95 6.41
CA ASP A 35 -3.53 6.33 7.54
C ASP A 35 -4.06 7.74 7.39
N GLY A 36 -3.24 8.67 6.91
CA GLY A 36 -3.67 10.03 6.64
C GLY A 36 -4.76 10.09 5.59
N LEU A 37 -4.62 9.32 4.53
CA LEU A 37 -5.62 9.27 3.47
C LEU A 37 -6.94 8.69 3.96
N HIS A 38 -6.88 7.77 4.91
CA HIS A 38 -8.10 7.22 5.51
C HIS A 38 -8.95 8.31 6.13
N PHE A 39 -8.32 9.25 6.85
CA PHE A 39 -9.04 10.37 7.46
C PHE A 39 -9.53 11.38 6.43
N ASP A 40 -8.95 11.39 5.24
CA ASP A 40 -9.29 12.35 4.20
C ASP A 40 -10.41 11.85 3.28
N GLY A 41 -11.08 10.77 3.62
CA GLY A 41 -12.24 10.31 2.87
C GLY A 41 -11.96 9.35 1.75
N PHE A 42 -10.83 8.69 1.77
CA PHE A 42 -10.49 7.67 0.77
C PHE A 42 -10.89 6.27 1.20
N ASP A 43 -11.96 6.17 2.00
CA ASP A 43 -12.37 4.89 2.56
C ASP A 43 -12.87 3.91 1.51
N SER A 44 -13.36 4.41 0.39
CA SER A 44 -13.87 3.55 -0.68
C SER A 44 -12.76 2.85 -1.44
N VAL A 45 -11.53 3.32 -1.30
CA VAL A 45 -10.38 2.71 -1.96
C VAL A 45 -9.72 1.73 -0.99
N ARG A 46 -9.45 0.54 -1.47
CA ARG A 46 -8.82 -0.47 -0.61
C ARG A 46 -7.39 -0.08 -0.29
N ALA A 47 -7.07 -0.11 0.97
CA ALA A 47 -5.75 0.27 1.46
C ALA A 47 -5.06 -0.94 2.09
N VAL A 48 -3.79 -1.11 1.75
CA VAL A 48 -2.96 -2.20 2.28
C VAL A 48 -1.72 -1.57 2.89
N ALA A 49 -1.40 -1.95 4.11
CA ALA A 49 -0.14 -1.55 4.75
C ALA A 49 0.80 -2.75 4.73
N MET A 50 1.99 -2.54 4.21
CA MET A 50 3.02 -3.58 4.15
C MET A 50 4.26 -3.08 4.87
N ASP A 51 4.76 -3.86 5.79
CA ASP A 51 5.98 -3.52 6.49
C ASP A 51 6.64 -4.79 7.02
N ILE A 52 7.92 -4.69 7.29
CA ILE A 52 8.66 -5.74 7.97
C ILE A 52 8.48 -5.60 9.48
N ASP A 53 8.27 -4.37 9.94
CA ASP A 53 8.08 -4.09 11.36
C ASP A 53 6.63 -4.31 11.77
N ALA A 54 6.39 -5.35 12.54
CA ALA A 54 5.04 -5.70 12.96
C ALA A 54 4.42 -4.64 13.89
N THR A 55 5.23 -3.90 14.62
CA THR A 55 4.73 -2.84 15.50
C THR A 55 4.10 -1.72 14.69
N ASN A 56 4.77 -1.29 13.62
CA ASN A 56 4.21 -0.26 12.73
C ASN A 56 2.87 -0.70 12.15
N LEU A 57 2.77 -1.97 11.77
CA LEU A 57 1.54 -2.50 11.20
C LEU A 57 0.41 -2.54 12.22
N SER A 58 0.71 -2.86 13.47
CA SER A 58 -0.31 -2.95 14.50
C SER A 58 -0.98 -1.60 14.74
N GLU A 59 -0.29 -0.50 14.46
CA GLU A 59 -0.81 0.84 14.63
C GLU A 59 -1.48 1.40 13.39
N SER A 60 -1.39 0.70 12.27
CA SER A 60 -1.97 1.17 11.02
C SER A 60 -3.49 0.99 11.01
N MET A 61 -4.17 1.90 10.33
CA MET A 61 -5.62 1.86 10.15
C MET A 61 -6.01 1.25 8.81
N ALA A 62 -5.07 0.73 8.06
CA ALA A 62 -5.36 0.12 6.76
C ALA A 62 -6.28 -1.09 6.92
N SER A 63 -7.11 -1.32 5.91
CA SER A 63 -8.04 -2.44 5.94
C SER A 63 -7.34 -3.79 5.83
N GLU A 64 -6.19 -3.81 5.19
CA GLU A 64 -5.37 -5.03 5.07
C GLU A 64 -3.96 -4.71 5.53
N LYS A 65 -3.34 -5.65 6.24
CA LYS A 65 -1.99 -5.49 6.76
C LYS A 65 -1.17 -6.72 6.41
N VAL A 66 0.02 -6.50 5.87
CA VAL A 66 0.89 -7.59 5.43
C VAL A 66 2.26 -7.41 6.07
N THR A 67 2.68 -8.38 6.89
CA THR A 67 4.03 -8.40 7.43
C THR A 67 4.92 -9.10 6.42
N LEU A 68 5.95 -8.39 5.96
CA LEU A 68 6.91 -8.92 5.01
C LEU A 68 8.13 -9.49 5.75
N GLY A 69 8.73 -10.52 5.18
CA GLY A 69 9.99 -11.04 5.67
C GLY A 69 9.93 -11.58 7.10
N ARG A 70 8.80 -12.12 7.50
CA ARG A 70 8.63 -12.63 8.85
C ARG A 70 9.66 -13.67 9.22
N ARG A 71 10.03 -14.53 8.27
CA ARG A 71 11.05 -15.54 8.51
C ARG A 71 12.42 -14.92 8.67
N LEU A 72 12.66 -13.80 8.00
CA LEU A 72 13.97 -13.15 8.00
C LEU A 72 14.19 -12.32 9.26
N THR A 73 13.19 -11.57 9.69
CA THR A 73 13.35 -10.59 10.75
C THR A 73 12.50 -10.87 12.00
N HIS A 74 11.57 -11.81 11.92
CA HIS A 74 10.65 -12.14 13.01
C HIS A 74 9.84 -10.92 13.47
N GLY A 75 9.55 -10.01 12.54
CA GLY A 75 8.76 -8.82 12.84
C GLY A 75 9.54 -7.67 13.44
N MET A 76 10.86 -7.77 13.47
CA MET A 76 11.71 -6.77 14.13
C MET A 76 12.06 -5.57 13.25
N GLY A 77 11.68 -5.60 11.98
CA GLY A 77 11.98 -4.51 11.07
C GLY A 77 13.33 -4.66 10.38
N THR A 78 13.69 -3.64 9.58
CA THR A 78 14.92 -3.68 8.78
C THR A 78 16.12 -3.08 9.50
N GLY A 79 15.87 -2.36 10.59
CA GLY A 79 16.94 -1.58 11.22
C GLY A 79 17.45 -0.46 10.32
N GLY A 80 16.64 -0.02 9.36
CA GLY A 80 17.04 1.02 8.41
C GLY A 80 17.84 0.52 7.23
N GLU A 81 17.97 -0.80 7.05
CA GLU A 81 18.77 -1.39 5.99
C GLU A 81 17.93 -1.75 4.78
N PRO A 82 18.08 -1.05 3.63
CA PRO A 82 17.29 -1.36 2.43
C PRO A 82 17.51 -2.78 1.89
N SER A 83 18.69 -3.34 2.10
CA SER A 83 18.97 -4.71 1.64
C SER A 83 18.09 -5.73 2.35
N VAL A 84 17.77 -5.50 3.62
CA VAL A 84 16.87 -6.37 4.38
C VAL A 84 15.46 -6.23 3.82
N GLY A 85 15.04 -5.01 3.49
CA GLY A 85 13.76 -4.76 2.87
C GLY A 85 13.60 -5.50 1.56
N ARG A 86 14.64 -5.47 0.73
CA ARG A 86 14.63 -6.17 -0.56
C ARG A 86 14.48 -7.67 -0.38
N LYS A 87 15.25 -8.25 0.54
CA LYS A 87 15.16 -9.69 0.80
C LYS A 87 13.80 -10.08 1.31
N ALA A 88 13.22 -9.25 2.17
CA ALA A 88 11.89 -9.52 2.70
C ALA A 88 10.85 -9.50 1.59
N ALA A 89 10.92 -8.52 0.70
CA ALA A 89 10.00 -8.44 -0.42
C ALA A 89 10.14 -9.63 -1.35
N ASP A 90 11.38 -10.06 -1.62
CA ASP A 90 11.63 -11.23 -2.46
C ASP A 90 11.07 -12.50 -1.82
N GLU A 91 11.22 -12.63 -0.51
CA GLU A 91 10.72 -13.79 0.22
C GLU A 91 9.20 -13.89 0.11
N ASP A 92 8.51 -12.76 0.17
CA ASP A 92 7.06 -12.73 0.17
C ASP A 92 6.46 -12.29 -1.16
N ARG A 93 7.20 -12.49 -2.25
CA ARG A 93 6.77 -12.08 -3.58
C ARG A 93 5.37 -12.61 -3.93
N THR A 94 5.10 -13.85 -3.60
CA THR A 94 3.80 -14.46 -3.89
C THR A 94 2.68 -13.76 -3.11
N THR A 95 2.92 -13.44 -1.85
CA THR A 95 1.93 -12.73 -1.02
C THR A 95 1.66 -11.35 -1.58
N ILE A 96 2.71 -10.61 -1.95
CA ILE A 96 2.57 -9.30 -2.55
C ILE A 96 1.75 -9.39 -3.84
N ARG A 97 2.06 -10.36 -4.67
CA ARG A 97 1.38 -10.54 -5.95
C ARG A 97 -0.11 -10.80 -5.77
N LYS A 98 -0.50 -11.52 -4.74
CA LYS A 98 -1.90 -11.77 -4.46
C LYS A 98 -2.69 -10.49 -4.22
N HIS A 99 -2.06 -9.51 -3.60
CA HIS A 99 -2.72 -8.23 -3.35
C HIS A 99 -2.88 -7.39 -4.60
N LEU A 100 -2.20 -7.76 -5.69
CA LEU A 100 -2.29 -7.06 -6.97
C LEU A 100 -3.26 -7.73 -7.94
N ASP A 101 -3.75 -8.93 -7.61
CA ASP A 101 -4.66 -9.66 -8.48
C ASP A 101 -5.96 -8.89 -8.66
N GLY A 102 -6.37 -8.75 -9.92
CA GLY A 102 -7.62 -8.09 -10.23
C GLY A 102 -7.61 -6.59 -10.01
N VAL A 103 -6.44 -6.01 -9.74
CA VAL A 103 -6.30 -4.57 -9.51
C VAL A 103 -5.87 -3.90 -10.81
N ASP A 104 -6.59 -2.85 -11.19
CA ASP A 104 -6.29 -2.11 -12.43
C ASP A 104 -5.28 -0.99 -12.20
N LEU A 105 -5.26 -0.41 -10.99
CA LEU A 105 -4.41 0.72 -10.68
C LEU A 105 -3.91 0.61 -9.24
N VAL A 106 -2.61 0.80 -9.05
CA VAL A 106 -1.99 0.75 -7.74
C VAL A 106 -1.29 2.07 -7.46
N PHE A 107 -1.61 2.67 -6.31
CA PHE A 107 -0.88 3.82 -5.79
C PHE A 107 0.09 3.30 -4.73
N LEU A 108 1.37 3.40 -5.01
CA LEU A 108 2.39 2.90 -4.10
C LEU A 108 3.01 4.08 -3.34
N LEU A 109 2.89 4.04 -2.02
CA LEU A 109 3.39 5.08 -1.13
C LEU A 109 4.54 4.52 -0.31
N ALA A 110 5.72 5.09 -0.45
CA ALA A 110 6.90 4.61 0.25
C ALA A 110 7.83 5.78 0.58
N GLY A 111 8.41 5.75 1.76
CA GLY A 111 9.47 6.68 2.11
C GLY A 111 10.81 6.11 1.66
N LEU A 112 11.58 6.89 0.91
CA LEU A 112 12.84 6.42 0.34
C LEU A 112 13.96 6.69 1.35
N GLY A 113 14.28 6.53 2.25
CA GLY A 113 15.34 6.73 3.23
C GLY A 113 15.26 5.73 4.35
N GLY A 114 14.14 5.00 4.41
CA GLY A 114 14.00 3.96 5.41
C GLY A 114 14.39 2.60 4.86
N GLY A 115 14.23 1.57 5.66
CA GLY A 115 14.63 0.23 5.26
C GLY A 115 13.63 -0.45 4.35
N THR A 116 12.38 -0.59 4.81
CA THR A 116 11.36 -1.33 4.06
C THR A 116 10.93 -0.59 2.80
N GLY A 117 10.74 0.71 2.88
CA GLY A 117 10.30 1.51 1.74
C GLY A 117 11.37 1.69 0.68
N GLY A 118 12.62 1.59 1.09
CA GLY A 118 13.73 1.71 0.16
C GLY A 118 13.91 0.48 -0.69
#